data_4422141d627772c05d2d4aa95c196f99
#
_entry.id   4422141d627772c05d2d4aa95c196f99
#
_cell.length_a   1.000
_cell.length_b   1.000
_cell.length_c   1.000
_cell.angle_alpha   90.00
_cell.angle_beta   90.00
_cell.angle_gamma   90.00
#
_symmetry.space_group_name_H-M   'P 1'
#
loop_
_entity.id
_entity.type
_entity.pdbx_description
1 polymer ?
#
loop_
_entity_poly.entity_id
_entity_poly.type
_entity_poly.pdbx_seq_one_letter_code
_entity_poly.pdbx_strand_id
1 'polypeptide(L)'
;MKKILFSILAIAALISCGKDDNNSDAPAYSAEEAKTEVKATMDNFYDCLKKANDGGFANFLYNTITKAPGQNQAWFGKLADQFEDQHQGLFTALDDNKRFDFNSFKGTYTWSNVTNSWTKEANTAKIVLIFPATATSTTNNARAEIDNYQDELVMNQDNENVYLPKKAHLFISVDNAKQLEVTLRNVEYKKLGEGFTPTAIDLAIFTNPFTTTIKLAKKEPTIYTLNFNFSSPQGCATGLAGSIKLTSDNLDSFTSFEEAVEFINVVAFQDKFQVIANVDVKSVHKAGKKIADLEGVDFNTYFKAELYKNNRKVADVKVEEDNRGDSDLFFIFSDGSKQRAESYIEDFEEKVENIFKRFFKD
;
A
#
# COMPACT_ATOMS: atom_id res chain seq x y z
N MET A 1 13.91 14.94 -11.69
CA MET A 1 12.45 14.66 -11.52
C MET A 1 12.14 13.30 -10.90
N LYS A 2 12.69 12.16 -11.38
CA LYS A 2 12.48 10.86 -10.69
C LYS A 2 12.89 10.91 -9.21
N LYS A 3 13.94 11.63 -8.84
CA LYS A 3 14.40 11.81 -7.45
C LYS A 3 13.41 12.60 -6.58
N ILE A 4 12.81 13.67 -7.09
CA ILE A 4 11.81 14.47 -6.32
C ILE A 4 10.56 13.64 -6.05
N LEU A 5 10.07 12.89 -7.06
CA LEU A 5 8.91 12.00 -6.88
C LEU A 5 9.21 10.89 -5.87
N PHE A 6 10.44 10.35 -5.89
CA PHE A 6 10.90 9.33 -4.95
C PHE A 6 11.08 9.90 -3.53
N SER A 7 11.61 11.13 -3.42
CA SER A 7 11.72 11.85 -2.13
C SER A 7 10.34 12.19 -1.56
N ILE A 8 9.39 12.63 -2.38
CA ILE A 8 8.00 12.87 -1.95
C ILE A 8 7.33 11.56 -1.52
N LEU A 9 7.53 10.46 -2.25
CA LEU A 9 7.01 9.14 -1.86
C LEU A 9 7.66 8.61 -0.58
N ALA A 10 8.98 8.78 -0.42
CA ALA A 10 9.71 8.35 0.77
C ALA A 10 9.31 9.20 1.99
N ILE A 11 9.10 10.51 1.81
CA ILE A 11 8.57 11.39 2.85
C ILE A 11 7.08 11.06 3.12
N ALA A 12 6.29 10.77 2.08
CA ALA A 12 4.90 10.32 2.22
C ALA A 12 4.77 8.98 2.96
N ALA A 13 5.79 8.11 2.93
CA ALA A 13 5.80 6.87 3.70
C ALA A 13 5.92 7.09 5.21
N LEU A 14 6.17 8.32 5.66
CA LEU A 14 6.56 8.60 7.04
C LEU A 14 5.43 9.05 7.96
N ILE A 15 4.16 9.26 7.50
CA ILE A 15 3.30 10.10 8.32
C ILE A 15 1.81 9.83 8.15
N SER A 16 0.99 9.55 9.18
CA SER A 16 -0.44 9.79 9.39
C SER A 16 -0.97 9.37 10.74
N CYS A 17 -1.68 10.12 11.40
CA CYS A 17 -3.05 10.03 11.91
C CYS A 17 -3.38 11.12 12.92
N GLY A 18 -4.59 11.62 12.82
CA GLY A 18 -5.22 12.45 13.82
C GLY A 18 -5.70 13.77 13.24
N LYS A 19 -7.02 13.85 13.13
CA LYS A 19 -7.74 15.09 12.97
C LYS A 19 -7.78 15.74 14.36
N ASP A 20 -6.74 16.47 14.72
CA ASP A 20 -6.81 17.46 15.78
C ASP A 20 -6.33 18.77 15.21
N ASP A 21 -7.02 19.86 15.51
CA ASP A 21 -6.69 21.19 15.08
C ASP A 21 -5.20 21.47 15.34
N ASN A 22 -4.40 21.55 14.26
CA ASN A 22 -2.94 21.80 14.30
C ASN A 22 -2.58 23.22 14.77
N ASN A 23 -3.48 23.87 15.47
CA ASN A 23 -3.26 25.17 16.11
C ASN A 23 -2.82 24.93 17.56
N SER A 24 -1.63 24.35 17.76
CA SER A 24 -1.05 24.38 19.11
C SER A 24 -0.37 25.73 19.30
N ASP A 25 -0.70 26.42 20.39
CA ASP A 25 0.02 27.60 20.89
C ASP A 25 1.46 27.25 21.36
N ALA A 26 1.88 26.00 21.19
CA ALA A 26 3.20 25.54 21.57
C ALA A 26 4.27 26.09 20.58
N PRO A 27 5.36 26.65 21.07
CA PRO A 27 6.42 27.16 20.20
C PRO A 27 7.00 26.05 19.32
N ALA A 28 7.43 26.41 18.10
CA ALA A 28 8.13 25.48 17.21
C ALA A 28 9.35 24.84 17.89
N TYR A 29 9.78 23.69 17.39
CA TYR A 29 11.05 23.10 17.82
C TYR A 29 12.22 24.03 17.46
N SER A 30 13.26 24.07 18.29
CA SER A 30 14.55 24.63 17.87
C SER A 30 15.13 23.80 16.72
N ALA A 31 15.99 24.38 15.90
CA ALA A 31 16.55 23.68 14.74
C ALA A 31 17.27 22.36 15.14
N GLU A 32 18.01 22.34 16.23
CA GLU A 32 18.72 21.15 16.70
C GLU A 32 17.76 20.06 17.20
N GLU A 33 16.73 20.43 17.97
CA GLU A 33 15.68 19.50 18.37
C GLU A 33 14.94 18.94 17.13
N ALA A 34 14.60 19.80 16.18
CA ALA A 34 13.90 19.43 14.96
C ALA A 34 14.69 18.39 14.12
N LYS A 35 15.98 18.62 13.91
CA LYS A 35 16.88 17.68 13.21
C LYS A 35 16.95 16.33 13.92
N THR A 36 17.05 16.36 15.24
CA THR A 36 17.06 15.16 16.08
C THR A 36 15.75 14.38 15.93
N GLU A 37 14.61 15.08 15.94
CA GLU A 37 13.30 14.45 15.82
C GLU A 37 13.05 13.85 14.44
N VAL A 38 13.49 14.50 13.36
CA VAL A 38 13.43 13.95 12.00
C VAL A 38 14.26 12.66 11.93
N LYS A 39 15.49 12.66 12.42
CA LYS A 39 16.36 11.49 12.43
C LYS A 39 15.75 10.35 13.22
N ALA A 40 15.28 10.62 14.44
CA ALA A 40 14.65 9.60 15.30
C ALA A 40 13.40 8.99 14.64
N THR A 41 12.65 9.79 13.87
CA THR A 41 11.49 9.30 13.11
C THR A 41 11.91 8.33 12.02
N MET A 42 13.01 8.61 11.30
CA MET A 42 13.56 7.70 10.29
C MET A 42 14.06 6.39 10.92
N ASP A 43 14.78 6.48 12.04
CA ASP A 43 15.27 5.29 12.75
C ASP A 43 14.11 4.40 13.18
N ASN A 44 13.03 4.98 13.73
CA ASN A 44 11.80 4.27 14.08
C ASN A 44 11.15 3.59 12.87
N PHE A 45 11.13 4.24 11.73
CA PHE A 45 10.60 3.65 10.49
C PHE A 45 11.37 2.39 10.08
N TYR A 46 12.71 2.46 10.07
CA TYR A 46 13.54 1.28 9.78
C TYR A 46 13.35 0.15 10.80
N ASP A 47 13.18 0.48 12.07
CA ASP A 47 12.89 -0.51 13.10
C ASP A 47 11.52 -1.18 12.90
N CYS A 48 10.52 -0.44 12.42
CA CYS A 48 9.23 -1.00 12.01
C CYS A 48 9.37 -1.96 10.81
N LEU A 49 10.17 -1.62 9.80
CA LEU A 49 10.45 -2.51 8.69
C LEU A 49 11.17 -3.80 9.12
N LYS A 50 12.14 -3.71 10.04
CA LYS A 50 12.81 -4.89 10.63
C LYS A 50 11.80 -5.78 11.35
N LYS A 51 10.93 -5.20 12.20
CA LYS A 51 9.87 -5.96 12.88
C LYS A 51 8.92 -6.64 11.89
N ALA A 52 8.61 -5.99 10.76
CA ALA A 52 7.80 -6.60 9.70
C ALA A 52 8.53 -7.78 9.05
N ASN A 53 9.83 -7.61 8.71
CA ASN A 53 10.65 -8.68 8.17
C ASN A 53 10.81 -9.86 9.14
N ASP A 54 10.93 -9.63 10.43
CA ASP A 54 11.08 -10.66 11.44
C ASP A 54 9.74 -11.25 11.90
N GLY A 55 8.64 -10.71 11.42
CA GLY A 55 7.28 -11.12 11.76
C GLY A 55 6.92 -12.54 11.30
N GLY A 56 5.86 -13.08 11.91
CA GLY A 56 5.41 -14.44 11.64
C GLY A 56 5.01 -14.67 10.18
N PHE A 57 4.34 -13.69 9.58
CA PHE A 57 3.95 -13.77 8.15
C PHE A 57 5.18 -13.79 7.24
N ALA A 58 6.15 -12.91 7.45
CA ALA A 58 7.36 -12.87 6.64
C ALA A 58 8.17 -14.17 6.78
N ASN A 59 8.23 -14.74 7.98
CA ASN A 59 8.85 -16.05 8.21
C ASN A 59 8.10 -17.18 7.51
N PHE A 60 6.77 -17.18 7.57
CA PHE A 60 5.94 -18.15 6.85
C PHE A 60 6.18 -18.05 5.33
N LEU A 61 6.12 -16.84 4.78
CA LEU A 61 6.33 -16.60 3.35
C LEU A 61 7.72 -17.05 2.89
N TYR A 62 8.76 -16.67 3.63
CA TYR A 62 10.13 -17.08 3.34
C TYR A 62 10.30 -18.60 3.34
N ASN A 63 9.77 -19.29 4.36
CA ASN A 63 9.86 -20.73 4.44
C ASN A 63 9.01 -21.48 3.39
N THR A 64 7.93 -20.86 2.92
CA THR A 64 7.00 -21.48 1.97
C THR A 64 7.41 -21.28 0.52
N ILE A 65 7.92 -20.09 0.18
CA ILE A 65 8.16 -19.69 -1.21
C ILE A 65 9.66 -19.59 -1.55
N THR A 66 10.46 -19.03 -0.64
CA THR A 66 11.82 -18.59 -0.98
C THR A 66 12.91 -19.61 -0.63
N LYS A 67 12.72 -20.38 0.44
CA LYS A 67 13.78 -21.25 0.98
C LYS A 67 14.02 -22.54 0.17
N ALA A 68 13.29 -22.76 -0.89
CA ALA A 68 13.37 -23.97 -1.70
C ALA A 68 13.43 -23.72 -3.21
N PRO A 69 14.40 -22.96 -3.75
CA PRO A 69 14.67 -23.00 -5.19
C PRO A 69 15.03 -24.46 -5.55
N GLY A 70 14.13 -25.16 -6.27
CA GLY A 70 14.32 -26.57 -6.64
C GLY A 70 13.81 -27.61 -5.64
N GLN A 71 13.40 -27.23 -4.41
CA GLN A 71 12.56 -28.04 -3.53
C GLN A 71 11.17 -27.41 -3.43
N ASN A 72 10.55 -27.20 -4.59
CA ASN A 72 9.16 -26.75 -4.66
C ASN A 72 8.37 -27.57 -3.67
N GLN A 73 7.69 -26.87 -2.76
CA GLN A 73 6.72 -27.54 -1.93
C GLN A 73 5.75 -28.21 -2.90
N ALA A 74 5.83 -29.53 -3.00
CA ALA A 74 5.08 -30.29 -3.99
C ALA A 74 3.58 -30.01 -3.92
N TRP A 75 3.08 -29.63 -2.72
CA TRP A 75 1.69 -29.22 -2.53
C TRP A 75 1.32 -27.95 -3.30
N PHE A 76 2.25 -26.98 -3.44
CA PHE A 76 1.96 -25.70 -4.10
C PHE A 76 1.83 -25.89 -5.62
N GLY A 77 2.78 -26.60 -6.25
CA GLY A 77 2.68 -26.94 -7.67
C GLY A 77 1.44 -27.77 -7.97
N LYS A 78 1.19 -28.81 -7.19
CA LYS A 78 0.00 -29.66 -7.34
C LYS A 78 -1.32 -28.94 -7.04
N LEU A 79 -1.31 -27.90 -6.21
CA LEU A 79 -2.48 -27.05 -6.01
C LEU A 79 -2.77 -26.24 -7.27
N ALA A 80 -1.74 -25.61 -7.83
CA ALA A 80 -1.86 -24.87 -9.09
C ALA A 80 -2.42 -25.76 -10.20
N ASP A 81 -1.82 -26.93 -10.43
CA ASP A 81 -2.28 -27.92 -11.41
C ASP A 81 -3.76 -28.29 -11.21
N GLN A 82 -4.18 -28.54 -9.95
CA GLN A 82 -5.56 -28.94 -9.67
C GLN A 82 -6.59 -27.83 -9.90
N PHE A 83 -6.20 -26.57 -9.66
CA PHE A 83 -7.05 -25.43 -10.00
C PHE A 83 -7.01 -25.13 -11.50
N GLU A 84 -5.91 -25.36 -12.19
CA GLU A 84 -5.74 -25.16 -13.61
C GLU A 84 -6.49 -26.21 -14.45
N ASP A 85 -6.35 -27.50 -14.11
CA ASP A 85 -7.03 -28.61 -14.79
C ASP A 85 -8.57 -28.54 -14.70
N GLN A 86 -9.11 -28.00 -13.63
CA GLN A 86 -10.56 -27.93 -13.44
C GLN A 86 -11.22 -26.70 -14.09
N HIS A 87 -10.50 -25.61 -14.33
CA HIS A 87 -11.08 -24.33 -14.76
C HIS A 87 -10.20 -23.44 -15.66
N GLN A 88 -9.22 -24.01 -16.37
CA GLN A 88 -8.31 -23.21 -17.21
C GLN A 88 -7.91 -21.88 -16.52
N GLY A 89 -7.23 -22.01 -15.39
CA GLY A 89 -6.48 -20.93 -14.77
C GLY A 89 -7.25 -20.01 -13.82
N LEU A 90 -7.01 -20.16 -12.52
CA LEU A 90 -7.40 -19.17 -11.52
C LEU A 90 -6.79 -17.77 -11.86
N PHE A 91 -5.65 -17.75 -12.55
CA PHE A 91 -4.93 -16.55 -12.96
C PHE A 91 -5.29 -16.11 -14.39
N THR A 92 -5.69 -17.00 -15.28
CA THR A 92 -6.19 -16.69 -16.63
C THR A 92 -7.67 -16.27 -16.62
N ALA A 93 -8.41 -16.52 -15.54
CA ALA A 93 -9.79 -16.03 -15.40
C ALA A 93 -9.91 -14.49 -15.48
N LEU A 94 -8.84 -13.77 -15.23
CA LEU A 94 -8.78 -12.32 -15.42
C LEU A 94 -8.56 -11.94 -16.90
N ASP A 95 -7.86 -12.80 -17.68
CA ASP A 95 -7.56 -12.52 -19.10
C ASP A 95 -8.71 -12.93 -20.03
N ASP A 96 -9.48 -13.96 -19.68
CA ASP A 96 -10.52 -14.56 -20.55
C ASP A 96 -11.96 -14.10 -20.21
N ASN A 97 -12.15 -13.05 -19.42
CA ASN A 97 -13.47 -12.59 -18.95
C ASN A 97 -14.32 -13.68 -18.25
N LYS A 98 -13.69 -14.74 -17.76
CA LYS A 98 -14.39 -15.84 -17.07
C LYS A 98 -14.59 -15.51 -15.59
N ARG A 99 -15.76 -15.81 -15.11
CA ARG A 99 -16.09 -15.67 -13.70
C ARG A 99 -15.37 -16.73 -12.88
N PHE A 100 -14.75 -16.34 -11.76
CA PHE A 100 -14.29 -17.27 -10.75
C PHE A 100 -15.49 -17.94 -10.07
N ASP A 101 -15.76 -19.20 -10.42
CA ASP A 101 -16.85 -19.96 -9.78
C ASP A 101 -16.45 -20.47 -8.40
N PHE A 102 -16.48 -19.55 -7.41
CA PHE A 102 -16.17 -19.85 -6.02
C PHE A 102 -16.93 -21.07 -5.50
N ASN A 103 -18.16 -21.30 -5.97
CA ASN A 103 -18.99 -22.40 -5.47
C ASN A 103 -18.45 -23.77 -5.90
N SER A 104 -17.90 -23.90 -7.08
CA SER A 104 -17.33 -25.17 -7.57
C SER A 104 -16.04 -25.55 -6.84
N PHE A 105 -15.31 -24.54 -6.33
CA PHE A 105 -14.08 -24.75 -5.57
C PHE A 105 -14.30 -25.04 -4.08
N LYS A 106 -15.49 -24.82 -3.53
CA LYS A 106 -15.79 -25.14 -2.14
C LYS A 106 -15.43 -26.57 -1.81
N GLY A 107 -14.76 -26.76 -0.68
CA GLY A 107 -14.28 -28.06 -0.20
C GLY A 107 -13.17 -27.89 0.82
N THR A 108 -12.87 -28.96 1.51
CA THR A 108 -11.68 -29.09 2.36
C THR A 108 -10.66 -29.93 1.60
N TYR A 109 -9.54 -29.33 1.25
CA TYR A 109 -8.43 -29.96 0.55
C TYR A 109 -7.33 -30.25 1.55
N THR A 110 -6.97 -31.51 1.71
CA THR A 110 -5.91 -31.94 2.62
C THR A 110 -4.75 -32.54 1.82
N TRP A 111 -3.55 -32.01 2.05
CA TRP A 111 -2.35 -32.54 1.44
C TRP A 111 -1.88 -33.83 2.11
N SER A 112 -1.49 -34.80 1.30
CA SER A 112 -0.87 -36.05 1.74
C SER A 112 0.58 -36.12 1.29
N ASN A 113 1.51 -36.07 2.24
CA ASN A 113 2.94 -36.27 1.95
C ASN A 113 3.27 -37.71 1.49
N VAL A 114 2.38 -38.71 1.80
CA VAL A 114 2.55 -40.11 1.43
C VAL A 114 2.24 -40.33 -0.04
N THR A 115 1.08 -39.84 -0.49
CA THR A 115 0.62 -39.98 -1.88
C THR A 115 1.06 -38.82 -2.78
N ASN A 116 1.62 -37.79 -2.20
CA ASN A 116 2.03 -36.57 -2.88
C ASN A 116 0.90 -35.94 -3.71
N SER A 117 -0.29 -35.89 -3.10
CA SER A 117 -1.53 -35.43 -3.75
C SER A 117 -2.50 -34.79 -2.76
N TRP A 118 -3.42 -34.01 -3.29
CA TRP A 118 -4.53 -33.41 -2.55
C TRP A 118 -5.72 -34.38 -2.51
N THR A 119 -6.38 -34.47 -1.37
CA THR A 119 -7.69 -35.11 -1.23
C THR A 119 -8.73 -34.01 -0.95
N LYS A 120 -9.88 -34.08 -1.63
CA LYS A 120 -10.98 -33.12 -1.46
C LYS A 120 -12.14 -33.78 -0.73
N GLU A 121 -12.59 -33.16 0.35
CA GLU A 121 -13.84 -33.46 1.04
C GLU A 121 -14.87 -32.36 0.82
N ALA A 122 -16.14 -32.69 0.84
CA ALA A 122 -17.21 -31.71 0.65
C ALA A 122 -17.23 -30.68 1.77
N ASN A 123 -17.29 -29.39 1.39
CA ASN A 123 -17.51 -28.27 2.29
C ASN A 123 -18.41 -27.28 1.57
N THR A 124 -19.57 -26.97 2.11
CA THR A 124 -20.57 -26.13 1.45
C THR A 124 -20.38 -24.63 1.74
N ALA A 125 -19.50 -24.29 2.68
CA ALA A 125 -19.35 -22.89 3.13
C ALA A 125 -18.15 -22.20 2.50
N LYS A 126 -16.99 -22.86 2.41
CA LYS A 126 -15.71 -22.24 2.09
C LYS A 126 -14.74 -23.18 1.39
N ILE A 127 -13.66 -22.61 0.86
CA ILE A 127 -12.48 -23.35 0.41
C ILE A 127 -11.53 -23.41 1.60
N VAL A 128 -11.09 -24.61 1.93
CA VAL A 128 -10.13 -24.86 3.03
C VAL A 128 -8.97 -25.66 2.48
N LEU A 129 -7.75 -25.20 2.73
CA LEU A 129 -6.52 -25.89 2.38
C LEU A 129 -5.78 -26.26 3.67
N ILE A 130 -5.39 -27.51 3.83
CA ILE A 130 -4.65 -28.04 4.99
C ILE A 130 -3.35 -28.64 4.46
N PHE A 131 -2.20 -28.05 4.82
CA PHE A 131 -0.91 -28.36 4.21
C PHE A 131 0.25 -28.16 5.21
N PRO A 132 1.47 -28.67 4.90
CA PRO A 132 2.65 -28.42 5.71
C PRO A 132 3.16 -27.00 5.52
N ALA A 133 3.42 -26.26 6.61
CA ALA A 133 3.91 -24.89 6.56
C ALA A 133 5.32 -24.73 5.99
N THR A 134 6.13 -25.80 6.03
CA THR A 134 7.49 -25.82 5.50
C THR A 134 7.76 -27.12 4.73
N ALA A 135 8.75 -27.12 3.83
CA ALA A 135 9.15 -28.30 3.08
C ALA A 135 9.60 -29.47 3.96
N THR A 136 10.03 -29.20 5.18
CA THR A 136 10.50 -30.22 6.14
C THR A 136 9.43 -30.65 7.14
N SER A 137 8.25 -30.03 7.12
CA SER A 137 7.15 -30.43 8.00
C SER A 137 6.60 -31.80 7.61
N THR A 138 6.53 -32.70 8.58
CA THR A 138 5.94 -34.05 8.40
C THR A 138 4.42 -34.06 8.62
N THR A 139 3.89 -32.98 9.17
CA THR A 139 2.47 -32.81 9.47
C THR A 139 1.90 -31.58 8.78
N ASN A 140 0.62 -31.59 8.49
CA ASN A 140 -0.13 -30.45 7.96
C ASN A 140 -0.47 -29.48 9.11
N ASN A 141 0.42 -28.56 9.39
CA ASN A 141 0.27 -27.58 10.45
C ASN A 141 -0.11 -26.18 9.97
N ALA A 142 -0.28 -26.01 8.65
CA ALA A 142 -0.81 -24.79 8.04
C ALA A 142 -2.24 -25.00 7.54
N ARG A 143 -3.05 -23.96 7.66
CA ARG A 143 -4.44 -23.91 7.20
C ARG A 143 -4.73 -22.59 6.53
N ALA A 144 -5.20 -22.63 5.28
CA ALA A 144 -5.73 -21.47 4.58
C ALA A 144 -7.24 -21.64 4.37
N GLU A 145 -7.99 -20.57 4.49
CA GLU A 145 -9.43 -20.52 4.26
C GLU A 145 -9.78 -19.33 3.38
N ILE A 146 -10.68 -19.56 2.42
CA ILE A 146 -11.28 -18.51 1.60
C ILE A 146 -12.79 -18.61 1.76
N ASP A 147 -13.41 -17.53 2.18
CA ASP A 147 -14.86 -17.42 2.29
C ASP A 147 -15.36 -16.02 1.91
N ASN A 148 -16.67 -15.81 2.04
CA ASN A 148 -17.33 -14.53 1.79
C ASN A 148 -16.97 -13.89 0.43
N TYR A 149 -16.66 -14.71 -0.58
CA TYR A 149 -16.36 -14.22 -1.92
C TYR A 149 -17.63 -13.77 -2.63
N GLN A 150 -17.60 -12.55 -3.15
CA GLN A 150 -18.63 -11.96 -4.01
C GLN A 150 -17.95 -11.17 -5.11
N ASP A 151 -18.45 -11.30 -6.31
CA ASP A 151 -18.06 -10.53 -7.47
C ASP A 151 -19.24 -9.69 -7.98
N GLU A 152 -18.92 -8.72 -8.82
CA GLU A 152 -19.88 -7.88 -9.52
C GLU A 152 -19.61 -7.98 -11.02
N LEU A 153 -20.69 -8.22 -11.79
CA LEU A 153 -20.62 -8.19 -13.24
C LEU A 153 -20.52 -6.75 -13.70
N VAL A 154 -19.47 -6.44 -14.41
CA VAL A 154 -19.26 -5.14 -15.02
C VAL A 154 -19.10 -5.35 -16.53
N MET A 155 -19.81 -4.56 -17.34
CA MET A 155 -19.76 -4.65 -18.79
C MET A 155 -18.74 -3.63 -19.32
N ASN A 156 -17.76 -4.09 -20.12
CA ASN A 156 -16.81 -3.20 -20.78
C ASN A 156 -17.43 -2.55 -22.04
N GLN A 157 -16.67 -1.73 -22.78
CA GLN A 157 -17.18 -1.04 -23.98
C GLN A 157 -17.49 -1.98 -25.14
N ASP A 158 -16.80 -3.11 -25.21
CA ASP A 158 -16.99 -4.14 -26.23
C ASP A 158 -18.15 -5.09 -25.90
N ASN A 159 -18.96 -4.74 -24.88
CA ASN A 159 -20.03 -5.55 -24.30
C ASN A 159 -19.55 -6.90 -23.74
N GLU A 160 -18.29 -7.01 -23.38
CA GLU A 160 -17.77 -8.18 -22.67
C GLU A 160 -18.09 -8.08 -21.18
N ASN A 161 -18.44 -9.21 -20.61
CA ASN A 161 -18.73 -9.35 -19.19
C ASN A 161 -17.44 -9.58 -18.41
N VAL A 162 -17.08 -8.63 -17.56
CA VAL A 162 -15.95 -8.75 -16.62
C VAL A 162 -16.48 -8.88 -15.20
N TYR A 163 -16.05 -9.93 -14.49
CA TYR A 163 -16.40 -10.13 -13.10
C TYR A 163 -15.28 -9.62 -12.20
N LEU A 164 -15.57 -8.59 -11.42
CA LEU A 164 -14.62 -7.96 -10.52
C LEU A 164 -14.93 -8.28 -9.06
N PRO A 165 -13.93 -8.59 -8.21
CA PRO A 165 -14.16 -8.94 -6.81
C PRO A 165 -14.71 -7.75 -6.03
N LYS A 166 -15.78 -7.98 -5.29
CA LYS A 166 -16.45 -6.98 -4.43
C LYS A 166 -16.24 -7.23 -2.96
N LYS A 167 -16.24 -8.50 -2.57
CA LYS A 167 -15.94 -8.97 -1.21
C LYS A 167 -15.13 -10.24 -1.25
N ALA A 168 -14.23 -10.40 -0.31
CA ALA A 168 -13.50 -11.63 -0.09
C ALA A 168 -12.92 -11.66 1.33
N HIS A 169 -12.80 -12.85 1.89
CA HIS A 169 -12.06 -13.07 3.11
C HIS A 169 -11.09 -14.24 2.91
N LEU A 170 -9.82 -14.00 3.17
CA LEU A 170 -8.76 -15.01 3.16
C LEU A 170 -8.11 -15.03 4.55
N PHE A 171 -7.91 -16.22 5.09
CA PHE A 171 -7.26 -16.42 6.38
C PHE A 171 -6.18 -17.50 6.25
N ILE A 172 -5.00 -17.29 6.84
CA ILE A 172 -3.95 -18.30 6.94
C ILE A 172 -3.45 -18.38 8.38
N SER A 173 -3.40 -19.61 8.91
CA SER A 173 -2.78 -19.91 10.22
C SER A 173 -1.71 -20.98 10.07
N VAL A 174 -0.73 -20.95 10.97
CA VAL A 174 0.29 -21.97 11.16
C VAL A 174 0.31 -22.31 12.65
N ASP A 175 0.21 -23.59 12.99
CA ASP A 175 0.11 -24.05 14.39
C ASP A 175 -0.98 -23.31 15.19
N ASN A 176 -2.13 -23.02 14.54
CA ASN A 176 -3.26 -22.25 15.02
C ASN A 176 -2.97 -20.74 15.27
N ALA A 177 -1.75 -20.27 15.02
CA ALA A 177 -1.44 -18.85 15.09
C ALA A 177 -1.72 -18.16 13.76
N LYS A 178 -2.53 -17.10 13.79
CA LYS A 178 -2.83 -16.30 12.59
C LYS A 178 -1.56 -15.68 12.00
N GLN A 179 -1.33 -15.92 10.71
CA GLN A 179 -0.23 -15.35 9.95
C GLN A 179 -0.69 -14.30 8.95
N LEU A 180 -1.77 -14.58 8.24
CA LEU A 180 -2.38 -13.69 7.26
C LEU A 180 -3.89 -13.64 7.45
N GLU A 181 -4.47 -12.47 7.30
CA GLU A 181 -5.90 -12.30 7.09
C GLU A 181 -6.14 -11.15 6.13
N VAL A 182 -6.83 -11.41 5.04
CA VAL A 182 -7.23 -10.39 4.05
C VAL A 182 -8.75 -10.28 4.09
N THR A 183 -9.26 -9.10 4.37
CA THR A 183 -10.69 -8.82 4.39
C THR A 183 -10.99 -7.68 3.42
N LEU A 184 -11.49 -8.02 2.25
CA LEU A 184 -12.08 -7.10 1.30
C LEU A 184 -13.56 -6.96 1.65
N ARG A 185 -13.93 -5.84 2.30
CA ARG A 185 -15.30 -5.62 2.79
C ARG A 185 -16.22 -5.07 1.71
N ASN A 186 -15.67 -4.18 0.88
CA ASN A 186 -16.40 -3.57 -0.23
C ASN A 186 -15.44 -3.00 -1.28
N VAL A 187 -15.83 -3.15 -2.55
CA VAL A 187 -15.29 -2.37 -3.66
C VAL A 187 -16.46 -1.91 -4.51
N GLU A 188 -16.45 -0.65 -4.92
CA GLU A 188 -17.38 -0.08 -5.90
C GLU A 188 -16.60 0.34 -7.12
N TYR A 189 -17.11 0.04 -8.30
CA TYR A 189 -16.46 0.32 -9.56
C TYR A 189 -17.24 1.34 -10.38
N LYS A 190 -16.54 2.23 -11.09
CA LYS A 190 -17.07 3.07 -12.14
C LYS A 190 -16.36 2.73 -13.43
N LYS A 191 -17.13 2.62 -14.52
CA LYS A 191 -16.57 2.49 -15.88
C LYS A 191 -15.83 3.78 -16.23
N LEU A 192 -14.64 3.62 -16.81
CA LEU A 192 -13.79 4.72 -17.23
C LEU A 192 -13.10 4.33 -18.55
N GLY A 193 -13.49 4.93 -19.67
CA GLY A 193 -12.99 4.54 -20.98
C GLY A 193 -13.23 3.06 -21.26
N GLU A 194 -12.18 2.34 -21.64
CA GLU A 194 -12.20 0.88 -21.86
C GLU A 194 -12.03 0.07 -20.54
N GLY A 195 -11.77 0.75 -19.42
CA GLY A 195 -11.46 0.12 -18.15
C GLY A 195 -12.47 0.41 -17.03
N PHE A 196 -12.14 -0.06 -15.84
CA PHE A 196 -12.90 0.20 -14.61
C PHE A 196 -11.98 0.78 -13.54
N THR A 197 -12.46 1.82 -12.87
CA THR A 197 -11.74 2.45 -11.76
C THR A 197 -12.53 2.22 -10.48
N PRO A 198 -11.90 1.72 -9.40
CA PRO A 198 -12.56 1.65 -8.12
C PRO A 198 -12.86 3.06 -7.60
N THR A 199 -14.09 3.30 -7.19
CA THR A 199 -14.54 4.54 -6.56
C THR A 199 -14.68 4.42 -5.05
N ALA A 200 -14.75 3.19 -4.55
CA ALA A 200 -14.65 2.87 -3.14
C ALA A 200 -13.87 1.57 -2.94
N ILE A 201 -13.06 1.52 -1.89
CA ILE A 201 -12.35 0.32 -1.42
C ILE A 201 -12.39 0.34 0.11
N ASP A 202 -12.74 -0.79 0.74
CA ASP A 202 -12.50 -1.05 2.15
C ASP A 202 -11.78 -2.40 2.27
N LEU A 203 -10.46 -2.33 2.45
CA LEU A 203 -9.56 -3.48 2.53
C LEU A 203 -8.78 -3.43 3.83
N ALA A 204 -8.74 -4.56 4.54
CA ALA A 204 -7.84 -4.78 5.66
C ALA A 204 -6.98 -6.02 5.41
N ILE A 205 -5.69 -5.92 5.66
CA ILE A 205 -4.71 -7.00 5.52
C ILE A 205 -3.94 -7.10 6.83
N PHE A 206 -4.10 -8.21 7.53
CA PHE A 206 -3.23 -8.54 8.66
C PHE A 206 -2.10 -9.44 8.17
N THR A 207 -0.86 -9.04 8.42
CA THR A 207 0.36 -9.82 8.18
C THR A 207 1.13 -9.85 9.50
N ASN A 208 1.05 -10.94 10.24
CA ASN A 208 1.55 -11.04 11.61
C ASN A 208 2.95 -10.43 11.79
N PRO A 209 3.14 -9.36 12.62
CA PRO A 209 2.16 -8.74 13.55
C PRO A 209 1.50 -7.44 13.04
N PHE A 210 1.58 -7.11 11.77
CA PHE A 210 1.13 -5.84 11.22
C PHE A 210 -0.28 -5.91 10.63
N THR A 211 -0.99 -4.79 10.70
CA THR A 211 -2.27 -4.58 10.00
C THR A 211 -2.13 -3.42 9.03
N THR A 212 -2.45 -3.69 7.77
CA THR A 212 -2.61 -2.66 6.73
C THR A 212 -4.09 -2.43 6.49
N THR A 213 -4.52 -1.18 6.46
CA THR A 213 -5.86 -0.81 6.01
C THR A 213 -5.79 0.16 4.85
N ILE A 214 -6.62 -0.06 3.84
CA ILE A 214 -6.75 0.81 2.67
C ILE A 214 -8.22 1.16 2.53
N LYS A 215 -8.54 2.46 2.58
CA LYS A 215 -9.88 2.97 2.36
C LYS A 215 -9.86 4.06 1.31
N LEU A 216 -10.49 3.79 0.20
CA LEU A 216 -10.83 4.78 -0.82
C LEU A 216 -12.33 5.06 -0.72
N ALA A 217 -12.72 6.32 -0.78
CA ALA A 217 -14.13 6.69 -0.81
C ALA A 217 -14.35 7.95 -1.63
N LYS A 218 -15.38 7.91 -2.47
CA LYS A 218 -15.94 9.10 -3.11
C LYS A 218 -16.87 9.78 -2.12
N LYS A 219 -16.47 10.91 -1.56
CA LYS A 219 -17.25 11.66 -0.55
C LYS A 219 -18.29 12.58 -1.17
N GLU A 220 -17.92 13.22 -2.29
CA GLU A 220 -18.75 14.10 -3.09
C GLU A 220 -18.54 13.77 -4.57
N PRO A 221 -19.35 14.29 -5.51
CA PRO A 221 -19.17 13.97 -6.92
C PRO A 221 -17.75 14.13 -7.45
N THR A 222 -17.01 15.12 -6.93
CA THR A 222 -15.63 15.43 -7.35
C THR A 222 -14.58 15.21 -6.27
N ILE A 223 -14.95 14.76 -5.06
CA ILE A 223 -14.00 14.60 -3.95
C ILE A 223 -13.80 13.13 -3.61
N TYR A 224 -12.57 12.67 -3.74
CA TYR A 224 -12.12 11.36 -3.32
C TYR A 224 -11.21 11.46 -2.10
N THR A 225 -11.36 10.53 -1.16
CA THR A 225 -10.50 10.41 0.00
C THR A 225 -9.80 9.06 -0.02
N LEU A 226 -8.50 9.07 0.28
CA LEU A 226 -7.68 7.86 0.45
C LEU A 226 -7.15 7.84 1.87
N ASN A 227 -7.26 6.70 2.55
CA ASN A 227 -6.59 6.43 3.81
C ASN A 227 -5.84 5.11 3.69
N PHE A 228 -4.57 5.16 3.95
CA PHE A 228 -3.68 4.02 4.09
C PHE A 228 -3.10 4.04 5.49
N ASN A 229 -3.12 2.92 6.20
CA ASN A 229 -2.48 2.77 7.50
C ASN A 229 -1.81 1.41 7.59
N PHE A 230 -0.58 1.40 8.06
CA PHE A 230 0.22 0.23 8.36
C PHE A 230 0.66 0.33 9.82
N SER A 231 0.20 -0.59 10.67
CA SER A 231 0.41 -0.49 12.11
C SER A 231 0.58 -1.85 12.78
N SER A 232 1.23 -1.83 13.95
CA SER A 232 1.45 -3.00 14.79
C SER A 232 1.14 -2.68 16.24
N PRO A 233 0.61 -3.63 17.02
CA PRO A 233 0.44 -3.47 18.47
C PRO A 233 1.74 -3.17 19.23
N GLN A 234 2.91 -3.45 18.63
CA GLN A 234 4.22 -3.18 19.22
C GLN A 234 4.73 -1.75 18.97
N GLY A 235 3.85 -0.81 18.64
CA GLY A 235 4.17 0.61 18.59
C GLY A 235 4.78 1.07 17.25
N CYS A 236 4.34 0.48 16.15
CA CYS A 236 4.60 1.00 14.81
C CYS A 236 3.28 1.49 14.22
N ALA A 237 3.25 2.72 13.73
CA ALA A 237 2.14 3.26 12.97
C ALA A 237 2.67 4.19 11.88
N THR A 238 2.43 3.84 10.63
CA THR A 238 2.76 4.67 9.46
C THR A 238 1.61 4.66 8.49
N GLY A 239 1.44 5.73 7.74
CA GLY A 239 0.39 5.76 6.75
C GLY A 239 0.18 7.12 6.07
N LEU A 240 -0.95 7.24 5.39
CA LEU A 240 -1.30 8.38 4.56
C LEU A 240 -2.81 8.60 4.61
N ALA A 241 -3.23 9.83 4.84
CA ALA A 241 -4.60 10.27 4.63
C ALA A 241 -4.60 11.42 3.64
N GLY A 242 -5.47 11.39 2.65
CA GLY A 242 -5.51 12.44 1.66
C GLY A 242 -6.88 12.63 1.02
N SER A 243 -7.03 13.76 0.35
CA SER A 243 -8.16 14.02 -0.53
C SER A 243 -7.68 14.61 -1.86
N ILE A 244 -8.34 14.17 -2.92
CA ILE A 244 -8.17 14.72 -4.26
C ILE A 244 -9.50 15.33 -4.66
N LYS A 245 -9.49 16.60 -5.04
CA LYS A 245 -10.62 17.27 -5.65
C LYS A 245 -10.42 17.33 -7.16
N LEU A 246 -11.37 16.77 -7.89
CA LEU A 246 -11.39 16.80 -9.34
C LEU A 246 -12.12 18.04 -9.86
N THR A 247 -11.79 18.46 -11.07
CA THR A 247 -12.46 19.58 -11.76
C THR A 247 -13.87 19.20 -12.25
N SER A 248 -14.11 17.90 -12.50
CA SER A 248 -15.40 17.33 -12.90
C SER A 248 -15.51 15.89 -12.38
N ASP A 249 -16.73 15.37 -12.27
CA ASP A 249 -16.98 13.95 -11.97
C ASP A 249 -16.98 13.07 -13.23
N ASN A 250 -16.90 13.65 -14.42
CA ASN A 250 -16.74 12.94 -15.66
C ASN A 250 -15.25 12.71 -15.95
N LEU A 251 -14.74 11.56 -15.49
CA LEU A 251 -13.35 11.20 -15.61
C LEU A 251 -12.90 10.94 -17.07
N ASP A 252 -13.84 10.61 -17.97
CA ASP A 252 -13.54 10.37 -19.39
C ASP A 252 -13.27 11.67 -20.18
N SER A 253 -13.55 12.85 -19.59
CA SER A 253 -13.37 14.14 -20.25
C SER A 253 -11.96 14.71 -20.17
N PHE A 254 -11.06 14.06 -19.41
CA PHE A 254 -9.74 14.59 -19.13
C PHE A 254 -8.66 14.00 -20.05
N THR A 255 -7.74 14.84 -20.47
CA THR A 255 -6.59 14.45 -21.31
C THR A 255 -5.28 14.44 -20.52
N SER A 256 -5.24 15.07 -19.36
CA SER A 256 -4.08 15.10 -18.46
C SER A 256 -4.49 15.11 -16.99
N PHE A 257 -3.54 14.78 -16.12
CA PHE A 257 -3.72 14.83 -14.68
C PHE A 257 -3.99 16.26 -14.18
N GLU A 258 -3.27 17.24 -14.72
CA GLU A 258 -3.40 18.65 -14.34
C GLU A 258 -4.74 19.24 -14.75
N GLU A 259 -5.35 18.73 -15.82
CA GLU A 259 -6.72 19.10 -16.22
C GLU A 259 -7.75 18.47 -15.29
N ALA A 260 -7.53 17.21 -14.92
CA ALA A 260 -8.45 16.42 -14.10
C ALA A 260 -8.50 16.89 -12.65
N VAL A 261 -7.36 17.30 -12.07
CA VAL A 261 -7.23 17.57 -10.65
C VAL A 261 -7.24 19.06 -10.36
N GLU A 262 -8.08 19.48 -9.41
CA GLU A 262 -8.11 20.85 -8.91
C GLU A 262 -7.16 21.03 -7.74
N PHE A 263 -7.21 20.12 -6.76
CA PHE A 263 -6.49 20.24 -5.51
C PHE A 263 -6.15 18.89 -4.88
N ILE A 264 -4.99 18.80 -4.25
CA ILE A 264 -4.56 17.63 -3.49
C ILE A 264 -4.21 18.07 -2.07
N ASN A 265 -4.80 17.42 -1.08
CA ASN A 265 -4.39 17.51 0.31
C ASN A 265 -3.88 16.15 0.76
N VAL A 266 -2.75 16.13 1.42
CA VAL A 266 -2.15 14.92 1.97
C VAL A 266 -1.65 15.19 3.37
N VAL A 267 -2.00 14.31 4.27
CA VAL A 267 -1.33 14.18 5.57
C VAL A 267 -0.70 12.80 5.59
N ALA A 268 0.58 12.77 5.66
CA ALA A 268 1.32 11.56 5.80
C ALA A 268 1.88 11.44 7.24
N PHE A 269 2.21 10.22 7.88
CA PHE A 269 2.62 10.04 9.29
C PHE A 269 3.54 8.88 9.61
N GLN A 270 4.34 9.09 10.61
CA GLN A 270 5.05 8.05 11.35
C GLN A 270 4.86 8.31 12.84
N ASP A 271 4.06 7.47 13.50
CA ASP A 271 3.65 7.68 14.90
C ASP A 271 3.06 9.09 15.11
N LYS A 272 3.71 9.95 15.86
CA LYS A 272 3.29 11.32 16.14
C LYS A 272 3.96 12.39 15.26
N PHE A 273 4.75 11.96 14.32
CA PHE A 273 5.36 12.87 13.35
C PHE A 273 4.43 13.00 12.14
N GLN A 274 4.24 14.17 11.57
CA GLN A 274 3.33 14.42 10.45
C GLN A 274 3.95 15.36 9.42
N VAL A 275 3.70 15.09 8.12
CA VAL A 275 3.85 16.07 7.02
C VAL A 275 2.45 16.40 6.53
N ILE A 276 2.12 17.65 6.51
CA ILE A 276 0.88 18.16 5.93
C ILE A 276 1.27 18.84 4.63
N ALA A 277 0.74 18.37 3.52
CA ALA A 277 1.05 18.90 2.19
C ALA A 277 -0.23 19.24 1.42
N ASN A 278 -0.17 20.35 0.69
CA ASN A 278 -1.24 20.84 -0.16
C ASN A 278 -0.66 21.23 -1.52
N VAL A 279 -1.34 20.83 -2.61
CA VAL A 279 -0.95 21.17 -3.98
C VAL A 279 -2.13 21.77 -4.73
N ASP A 280 -1.99 22.98 -5.22
CA ASP A 280 -2.94 23.66 -6.11
C ASP A 280 -2.63 23.30 -7.57
N VAL A 281 -3.12 22.14 -8.01
CA VAL A 281 -2.89 21.61 -9.36
C VAL A 281 -3.54 22.48 -10.44
N LYS A 282 -4.72 23.03 -10.14
CA LYS A 282 -5.46 23.91 -11.05
C LYS A 282 -4.69 25.18 -11.41
N SER A 283 -3.99 25.75 -10.43
CA SER A 283 -3.16 26.93 -10.68
C SER A 283 -1.90 26.59 -11.48
N VAL A 284 -1.30 25.41 -11.27
CA VAL A 284 -0.22 24.89 -12.11
C VAL A 284 -0.69 24.76 -13.57
N HIS A 285 -1.84 24.15 -13.78
CA HIS A 285 -2.43 23.99 -15.12
C HIS A 285 -2.73 25.33 -15.80
N LYS A 286 -3.33 26.29 -15.08
CA LYS A 286 -3.59 27.64 -15.58
C LYS A 286 -2.33 28.40 -15.97
N ALA A 287 -1.22 28.13 -15.33
CA ALA A 287 0.08 28.68 -15.66
C ALA A 287 0.72 28.02 -16.90
N GLY A 288 0.02 27.07 -17.54
CA GLY A 288 0.52 26.30 -18.70
C GLY A 288 1.66 25.36 -18.35
N LYS A 289 1.73 24.92 -17.09
CA LYS A 289 2.79 24.06 -16.55
C LYS A 289 2.25 22.67 -16.24
N LYS A 290 3.17 21.71 -16.13
CA LYS A 290 2.88 20.36 -15.63
C LYS A 290 3.60 20.14 -14.31
N ILE A 291 3.00 19.38 -13.41
CA ILE A 291 3.65 19.00 -12.13
C ILE A 291 4.97 18.26 -12.38
N ALA A 292 5.05 17.53 -13.49
CA ALA A 292 6.26 16.79 -13.87
C ALA A 292 7.34 17.67 -14.56
N ASP A 293 7.01 18.92 -14.93
CA ASP A 293 7.90 19.80 -15.69
C ASP A 293 7.83 21.22 -15.09
N LEU A 294 8.51 21.39 -13.95
CA LEU A 294 8.48 22.60 -13.15
C LEU A 294 9.77 23.43 -13.26
N GLU A 295 10.59 23.15 -14.29
CA GLU A 295 11.79 23.91 -14.57
C GLU A 295 11.47 25.42 -14.73
N GLY A 296 12.14 26.27 -13.97
CA GLY A 296 11.96 27.73 -14.01
C GLY A 296 10.66 28.25 -13.37
N VAL A 297 9.99 27.47 -12.52
CA VAL A 297 8.81 27.88 -11.76
C VAL A 297 9.11 27.83 -10.28
N ASP A 298 8.75 28.87 -9.53
CA ASP A 298 8.69 28.76 -8.06
C ASP A 298 7.53 27.83 -7.65
N PHE A 299 7.87 26.55 -7.51
CA PHE A 299 6.93 25.49 -7.12
C PHE A 299 6.25 25.80 -5.80
N ASN A 300 6.92 26.50 -4.89
CA ASN A 300 6.37 26.86 -3.58
C ASN A 300 5.14 27.77 -3.67
N THR A 301 4.89 28.40 -4.82
CA THR A 301 3.64 29.13 -5.08
C THR A 301 2.42 28.20 -5.07
N TYR A 302 2.58 26.96 -5.54
CA TYR A 302 1.50 25.96 -5.71
C TYR A 302 1.55 24.83 -4.68
N PHE A 303 2.68 24.71 -3.99
CA PHE A 303 2.96 23.67 -3.02
C PHE A 303 3.22 24.26 -1.64
N LYS A 304 2.53 23.75 -0.64
CA LYS A 304 2.80 24.06 0.77
C LYS A 304 2.92 22.75 1.52
N ALA A 305 4.00 22.61 2.25
CA ALA A 305 4.15 21.48 3.15
C ALA A 305 4.88 21.87 4.44
N GLU A 306 4.50 21.27 5.52
CA GLU A 306 5.01 21.52 6.86
C GLU A 306 5.17 20.21 7.61
N LEU A 307 6.19 20.13 8.44
CA LEU A 307 6.46 19.04 9.36
C LEU A 307 6.00 19.39 10.76
N TYR A 308 5.32 18.45 11.41
CA TYR A 308 4.88 18.55 12.80
C TYR A 308 5.26 17.30 13.57
N LYS A 309 5.48 17.43 14.88
CA LYS A 309 5.56 16.35 15.85
C LYS A 309 4.84 16.73 17.14
N ASN A 310 3.92 15.89 17.61
CA ASN A 310 3.09 16.22 18.77
C ASN A 310 2.39 17.59 18.64
N ASN A 311 1.89 17.92 17.44
CA ASN A 311 1.27 19.19 17.06
C ASN A 311 2.19 20.42 17.16
N ARG A 312 3.49 20.27 17.40
CA ARG A 312 4.48 21.36 17.33
C ARG A 312 5.14 21.34 15.96
N LYS A 313 5.31 22.53 15.37
CA LYS A 313 5.99 22.67 14.08
C LYS A 313 7.47 22.28 14.21
N VAL A 314 7.93 21.43 13.29
CA VAL A 314 9.31 20.97 13.18
C VAL A 314 10.04 21.76 12.10
N ALA A 315 9.45 21.88 10.90
CA ALA A 315 10.04 22.61 9.77
C ALA A 315 8.99 22.97 8.72
N ASP A 316 9.29 23.95 7.87
CA ASP A 316 8.68 24.09 6.56
C ASP A 316 9.36 23.18 5.55
N VAL A 317 8.62 22.73 4.54
CA VAL A 317 9.18 21.99 3.40
C VAL A 317 9.10 22.86 2.16
N LYS A 318 10.24 23.07 1.50
CA LYS A 318 10.32 23.86 0.28
C LYS A 318 11.05 23.12 -0.81
N VAL A 319 10.67 23.38 -2.04
CA VAL A 319 11.44 22.99 -3.22
C VAL A 319 12.38 24.15 -3.54
N GLU A 320 13.68 23.89 -3.59
CA GLU A 320 14.71 24.87 -3.96
C GLU A 320 15.69 24.24 -4.94
N GLU A 321 16.33 25.06 -5.76
CA GLU A 321 17.42 24.61 -6.64
C GLU A 321 18.70 24.40 -5.81
N ASP A 322 19.37 23.30 -6.05
CA ASP A 322 20.70 23.06 -5.49
C ASP A 322 21.77 23.83 -6.28
N ASN A 323 23.05 23.73 -5.84
CA ASN A 323 24.17 24.41 -6.48
C ASN A 323 24.45 23.95 -7.93
N ARG A 324 23.74 22.92 -8.41
CA ARG A 324 23.86 22.37 -9.78
C ARG A 324 22.66 22.76 -10.64
N GLY A 325 21.68 23.47 -10.06
CA GLY A 325 20.42 23.82 -10.72
C GLY A 325 19.38 22.70 -10.67
N ASP A 326 19.62 21.61 -9.91
CA ASP A 326 18.64 20.55 -9.70
C ASP A 326 17.66 20.99 -8.59
N SER A 327 16.37 20.77 -8.80
CA SER A 327 15.34 21.02 -7.78
C SER A 327 15.33 19.90 -6.74
N ASP A 328 15.44 20.29 -5.46
CA ASP A 328 15.41 19.39 -4.30
C ASP A 328 14.44 19.87 -3.22
N LEU A 329 14.05 18.96 -2.34
CA LEU A 329 13.27 19.27 -1.14
C LEU A 329 14.20 19.66 0.01
N PHE A 330 13.91 20.79 0.63
CA PHE A 330 14.61 21.30 1.81
C PHE A 330 13.67 21.43 3.00
N PHE A 331 14.16 21.05 4.16
CA PHE A 331 13.57 21.38 5.45
C PHE A 331 14.14 22.73 5.90
N ILE A 332 13.24 23.69 6.17
CA ILE A 332 13.59 25.03 6.66
C ILE A 332 13.20 25.07 8.14
N PHE A 333 14.19 25.13 9.00
CA PHE A 333 14.00 25.12 10.45
C PHE A 333 13.68 26.51 11.03
N SER A 334 13.32 26.58 12.31
CA SER A 334 12.88 27.79 12.99
C SER A 334 13.93 28.92 13.04
N ASP A 335 15.21 28.60 12.93
CA ASP A 335 16.32 29.55 12.86
C ASP A 335 16.67 30.00 11.42
N GLY A 336 15.92 29.51 10.43
CA GLY A 336 16.16 29.76 9.00
C GLY A 336 17.22 28.85 8.38
N SER A 337 17.85 27.96 9.15
CA SER A 337 18.79 26.97 8.60
C SER A 337 18.06 25.97 7.70
N LYS A 338 18.77 25.50 6.67
CA LYS A 338 18.23 24.60 5.66
C LYS A 338 18.99 23.28 5.65
N GLN A 339 18.26 22.19 5.41
CA GLN A 339 18.85 20.88 5.19
C GLN A 339 18.08 20.13 4.11
N ARG A 340 18.79 19.49 3.18
CA ARG A 340 18.16 18.66 2.14
C ARG A 340 17.42 17.50 2.79
N ALA A 341 16.17 17.29 2.39
CA ALA A 341 15.39 16.17 2.87
C ALA A 341 16.04 14.82 2.51
N GLU A 342 16.71 14.75 1.34
CA GLU A 342 17.47 13.58 0.89
C GLU A 342 18.51 13.12 1.91
N SER A 343 19.15 14.05 2.67
CA SER A 343 20.17 13.68 3.67
C SER A 343 19.63 12.82 4.82
N TYR A 344 18.33 12.78 5.03
CA TYR A 344 17.69 11.91 6.03
C TYR A 344 17.30 10.55 5.48
N ILE A 345 17.25 10.42 4.15
CA ILE A 345 16.91 9.17 3.43
C ILE A 345 18.08 8.66 2.59
N GLU A 346 19.28 9.19 2.81
CA GLU A 346 20.50 8.70 2.22
C GLU A 346 20.64 7.20 2.52
N ASP A 347 21.03 6.42 1.51
CA ASP A 347 21.09 4.96 1.59
C ASP A 347 19.73 4.27 1.90
N PHE A 348 18.59 4.94 1.67
CA PHE A 348 17.27 4.36 1.95
C PHE A 348 17.08 3.02 1.23
N GLU A 349 17.37 2.98 -0.07
CA GLU A 349 17.23 1.78 -0.89
C GLU A 349 18.12 0.66 -0.35
N GLU A 350 19.40 0.93 -0.11
CA GLU A 350 20.35 -0.05 0.46
C GLU A 350 19.89 -0.56 1.84
N LYS A 351 19.40 0.34 2.72
CA LYS A 351 18.89 -0.04 4.04
C LYS A 351 17.67 -0.94 3.94
N VAL A 352 16.73 -0.65 3.05
CA VAL A 352 15.53 -1.46 2.83
C VAL A 352 15.92 -2.82 2.23
N GLU A 353 16.78 -2.85 1.21
CA GLU A 353 17.30 -4.10 0.64
C GLU A 353 17.99 -4.95 1.70
N ASN A 354 18.83 -4.35 2.55
CA ASN A 354 19.49 -5.06 3.64
C ASN A 354 18.52 -5.64 4.67
N ILE A 355 17.43 -4.96 4.98
CA ILE A 355 16.38 -5.47 5.87
C ILE A 355 15.71 -6.71 5.26
N PHE A 356 15.38 -6.65 3.97
CA PHE A 356 14.64 -7.71 3.28
C PHE A 356 15.52 -8.63 2.42
N LYS A 357 16.86 -8.55 2.55
CA LYS A 357 17.81 -9.29 1.68
C LYS A 357 17.57 -10.78 1.59
N ARG A 358 16.93 -11.40 2.60
CA ARG A 358 16.60 -12.82 2.57
C ARG A 358 15.61 -13.19 1.45
N PHE A 359 14.82 -12.21 0.97
CA PHE A 359 13.85 -12.38 -0.12
C PHE A 359 14.44 -12.08 -1.50
N PHE A 360 15.59 -11.40 -1.55
CA PHE A 360 16.25 -10.95 -2.79
C PHE A 360 17.56 -11.71 -3.08
N LYS A 361 17.88 -12.74 -2.30
CA LYS A 361 19.03 -13.59 -2.59
C LYS A 361 18.69 -14.53 -3.74
N ASP A 362 19.45 -14.35 -4.84
CA ASP A 362 19.53 -15.27 -5.97
C ASP A 362 20.03 -16.67 -5.54
#